data_eee44958dcbaf88716ff1133a3ff0d9a
#
_entry.id   eee44958dcbaf88716ff1133a3ff0d9a
#
_cell.length_a   1.000
_cell.length_b   1.000
_cell.length_c   1.000
_cell.angle_alpha   90.00
_cell.angle_beta   90.00
_cell.angle_gamma   90.00
#
_symmetry.space_group_name_H-M   'P 1'
#
loop_
_entity.id
_entity.type
_entity.pdbx_description
1 polymer ?
#
loop_
_entity_poly.entity_id
_entity_poly.type
_entity_poly.pdbx_seq_one_letter_code
_entity_poly.pdbx_strand_id
1 'polypeptide(L)'
;MYIVTIREKGEDNPLLERECDCALGAFGSAGKVHFLTSIQGDRETLISTYASALMGLKTLETQFPGLMDEAVEAAKDADVVEMGIKKPHASLFSRLFGR
;
A
#
# COMPACT_ATOMS: atom_id res chain seq x y z
N MET A 1 8.52 14.07 0.40
CA MET A 1 7.17 14.39 -0.10
C MET A 1 6.87 13.58 -1.33
N TYR A 2 5.72 12.95 -1.37
CA TYR A 2 5.29 12.12 -2.50
C TYR A 2 3.98 12.61 -3.06
N ILE A 3 3.77 12.38 -4.34
CA ILE A 3 2.48 12.61 -4.97
C ILE A 3 1.93 11.26 -5.38
N VAL A 4 0.74 10.94 -4.87
CA VAL A 4 0.03 9.72 -5.26
C VAL A 4 -1.08 10.09 -6.22
N THR A 5 -1.07 9.47 -7.36
CA THR A 5 -2.06 9.72 -8.40
C THR A 5 -2.73 8.43 -8.80
N ILE A 6 -4.05 8.43 -8.85
CA ILE A 6 -4.83 7.30 -9.37
C ILE A 6 -5.61 7.81 -10.57
N ARG A 7 -5.40 7.17 -11.70
CA ARG A 7 -6.00 7.57 -12.96
C ARG A 7 -6.51 6.35 -13.70
N GLU A 8 -7.66 6.49 -14.30
CA GLU A 8 -8.18 5.44 -15.15
C GLU A 8 -7.37 5.39 -16.44
N LYS A 9 -7.08 4.19 -16.90
CA LYS A 9 -6.28 4.02 -18.12
C LYS A 9 -6.98 4.69 -19.30
N GLY A 10 -6.23 5.52 -20.01
CA GLY A 10 -6.76 6.27 -21.14
C GLY A 10 -7.31 7.63 -20.81
N GLU A 11 -7.44 7.97 -19.53
CA GLU A 11 -7.94 9.27 -19.10
C GLU A 11 -6.79 10.19 -18.68
N ASP A 12 -6.89 11.46 -19.04
CA ASP A 12 -5.86 12.42 -18.67
C ASP A 12 -6.03 12.97 -17.26
N ASN A 13 -7.28 13.06 -16.80
CA ASN A 13 -7.57 13.62 -15.50
C ASN A 13 -7.52 12.54 -14.42
N PRO A 14 -6.82 12.77 -13.31
CA PRO A 14 -6.77 11.80 -12.23
C PRO A 14 -8.08 11.74 -11.47
N LEU A 15 -8.44 10.54 -11.02
CA LEU A 15 -9.54 10.34 -10.08
C LEU A 15 -9.15 10.83 -8.70
N LEU A 16 -7.89 10.72 -8.37
CA LEU A 16 -7.35 11.12 -7.09
C LEU A 16 -5.93 11.59 -7.28
N GLU A 17 -5.58 12.68 -6.62
CA GLU A 17 -4.19 13.12 -6.54
C GLU A 17 -3.97 13.75 -5.18
N ARG A 18 -2.97 13.27 -4.45
CA ARG A 18 -2.68 13.73 -3.09
C ARG A 18 -1.18 13.82 -2.87
N GLU A 19 -0.77 14.85 -2.15
CA GLU A 19 0.58 14.94 -1.62
C GLU A 19 0.61 14.31 -0.23
N CYS A 20 1.67 13.58 0.06
CA CYS A 20 1.81 12.93 1.37
C CYS A 20 3.26 12.68 1.69
N ASP A 21 3.55 12.50 2.97
CA ASP A 21 4.90 12.17 3.43
C ASP A 21 5.15 10.66 3.43
N CYS A 22 4.09 9.89 3.51
CA CYS A 22 4.18 8.45 3.57
C CYS A 22 3.02 7.85 2.80
N ALA A 23 3.28 6.84 2.02
CA ALA A 23 2.26 6.18 1.22
C ALA A 23 2.32 4.67 1.41
N LEU A 24 1.15 4.06 1.42
CA LEU A 24 0.97 2.62 1.51
C LEU A 24 -0.14 2.24 0.53
N GLY A 25 0.11 1.24 -0.28
CA GLY A 25 -0.91 0.81 -1.24
C GLY A 25 -0.82 -0.67 -1.52
N ALA A 26 -1.96 -1.27 -1.83
CA ALA A 26 -2.04 -2.64 -2.29
C ALA A 26 -2.84 -2.65 -3.59
N PHE A 27 -2.38 -3.40 -4.57
CA PHE A 27 -2.96 -3.40 -5.90
C PHE A 27 -3.20 -4.84 -6.34
N GLY A 28 -4.40 -5.13 -6.78
CA GLY A 28 -4.76 -6.45 -7.26
C GLY A 28 -4.86 -6.46 -8.77
N SER A 29 -4.35 -7.50 -9.39
CA SER A 29 -4.42 -7.68 -10.83
C SER A 29 -4.20 -9.14 -11.18
N ALA A 30 -5.20 -9.78 -11.78
CA ALA A 30 -5.07 -11.11 -12.38
C ALA A 30 -4.28 -12.13 -11.55
N GLY A 31 -4.65 -12.28 -10.28
CA GLY A 31 -4.02 -13.26 -9.41
C GLY A 31 -2.69 -12.85 -8.80
N LYS A 32 -2.28 -11.62 -9.00
CA LYS A 32 -1.08 -11.09 -8.39
C LYS A 32 -1.42 -10.07 -7.34
N VAL A 33 -0.63 -10.03 -6.29
CA VAL A 33 -0.77 -9.04 -5.23
C VAL A 33 0.47 -8.16 -5.25
N HIS A 34 0.26 -6.87 -5.33
CA HIS A 34 1.34 -5.89 -5.30
C HIS A 34 1.20 -5.02 -4.07
N PHE A 35 2.30 -4.83 -3.38
CA PHE A 35 2.33 -3.98 -2.21
C PHE A 35 3.40 -2.91 -2.40
N LEU A 36 3.01 -1.66 -2.19
CA LEU A 36 3.90 -0.53 -2.30
C LEU A 36 3.89 0.24 -1.00
N THR A 37 5.06 0.56 -0.49
CA THR A 37 5.16 1.41 0.68
C THR A 37 6.31 2.38 0.52
N SER A 38 6.15 3.57 1.06
CA SER A 38 7.24 4.51 1.26
C SER A 38 7.74 4.34 2.68
N ILE A 39 9.04 4.16 2.83
CA ILE A 39 9.66 4.02 4.14
C ILE A 39 10.31 5.32 4.61
N GLN A 40 10.03 6.40 3.92
CA GLN A 40 10.42 7.72 4.36
C GLN A 40 9.39 8.23 5.38
N GLY A 41 9.86 8.96 6.36
CA GLY A 41 9.01 9.48 7.39
C GLY A 41 9.32 8.86 8.74
N ASP A 42 8.78 9.44 9.78
CA ASP A 42 9.01 8.96 11.14
C ASP A 42 7.97 7.90 11.52
N ARG A 43 8.17 7.34 12.69
CA ARG A 43 7.29 6.30 13.22
C ARG A 43 5.84 6.78 13.36
N GLU A 44 5.63 8.01 13.78
CA GLU A 44 4.28 8.55 13.98
C GLU A 44 3.54 8.67 12.65
N THR A 45 4.23 9.10 11.60
CA THR A 45 3.65 9.17 10.27
C THR A 45 3.27 7.80 9.75
N LEU A 46 4.12 6.79 9.98
CA LEU A 46 3.82 5.42 9.60
C LEU A 46 2.60 4.88 10.34
N ILE A 47 2.51 5.15 11.64
CA ILE A 47 1.36 4.72 12.44
C ILE A 47 0.07 5.37 11.92
N SER A 48 0.11 6.66 11.63
CA SER A 48 -1.06 7.36 11.09
C SER A 48 -1.48 6.79 9.74
N THR A 49 -0.52 6.46 8.89
CA THR A 49 -0.79 5.88 7.59
C THR A 49 -1.45 4.50 7.73
N TYR A 50 -0.93 3.66 8.62
CA TYR A 50 -1.51 2.37 8.92
C TYR A 50 -2.92 2.50 9.49
N ALA A 51 -3.11 3.45 10.40
CA ALA A 51 -4.42 3.68 11.00
C ALA A 51 -5.45 4.06 9.93
N SER A 52 -5.05 4.91 9.00
CA SER A 52 -5.92 5.30 7.88
C SER A 52 -6.30 4.10 7.02
N ALA A 53 -5.34 3.22 6.74
CA ALA A 53 -5.61 2.02 5.97
C ALA A 53 -6.58 1.09 6.69
N LEU A 54 -6.38 0.90 8.00
CA LEU A 54 -7.29 0.07 8.79
C LEU A 54 -8.70 0.63 8.84
N MET A 55 -8.84 1.94 8.95
CA MET A 55 -10.15 2.59 8.92
C MET A 55 -10.86 2.36 7.59
N GLY A 56 -10.12 2.49 6.49
CA GLY A 56 -10.67 2.21 5.16
C GLY A 56 -11.12 0.77 5.02
N LEU A 57 -10.34 -0.17 5.52
CA LEU A 57 -10.68 -1.60 5.50
C LEU A 57 -11.94 -1.88 6.33
N LYS A 58 -12.06 -1.25 7.51
CA LYS A 58 -13.26 -1.39 8.33
C LYS A 58 -14.51 -0.88 7.62
N THR A 59 -14.38 0.22 6.90
CA THR A 59 -15.49 0.77 6.12
C THR A 59 -15.92 -0.20 5.03
N LEU A 60 -14.95 -0.80 4.33
CA LEU A 60 -15.25 -1.81 3.31
C LEU A 60 -15.93 -3.03 3.92
N GLU A 61 -15.54 -3.42 5.13
CA GLU A 61 -16.14 -4.58 5.81
C GLU A 61 -17.63 -4.38 6.04
N THR A 62 -18.08 -3.16 6.28
CA THR A 62 -19.51 -2.90 6.44
C THR A 62 -20.28 -3.10 5.14
N GLN A 63 -19.64 -2.86 4.00
CA GLN A 63 -20.26 -3.05 2.69
C GLN A 63 -20.15 -4.49 2.19
N PHE A 64 -19.10 -5.18 2.57
CA PHE A 64 -18.81 -6.55 2.15
C PHE A 64 -18.48 -7.41 3.36
N PRO A 65 -19.49 -7.83 4.13
CA PRO A 65 -19.25 -8.61 5.36
C PRO A 65 -18.46 -9.88 5.08
N GLY A 66 -17.47 -10.15 5.91
CA GLY A 66 -16.59 -11.29 5.73
C GLY A 66 -15.39 -11.06 4.85
N LEU A 67 -15.30 -9.90 4.23
CA LEU A 67 -14.20 -9.58 3.31
C LEU A 67 -12.83 -9.70 3.98
N MET A 68 -12.70 -9.21 5.19
CA MET A 68 -11.43 -9.24 5.92
C MET A 68 -10.98 -10.68 6.20
N ASP A 69 -11.90 -11.52 6.66
CA ASP A 69 -11.57 -12.93 6.98
C ASP A 69 -11.15 -13.68 5.71
N GLU A 70 -11.86 -13.45 4.62
CA GLU A 70 -11.52 -14.08 3.35
C GLU A 70 -10.17 -13.58 2.82
N ALA A 71 -9.88 -12.29 3.01
CA ALA A 71 -8.60 -11.73 2.59
C ALA A 71 -7.44 -12.32 3.40
N VAL A 72 -7.63 -12.52 4.69
CA VAL A 72 -6.62 -13.13 5.55
C VAL A 72 -6.35 -14.57 5.10
N GLU A 73 -7.39 -15.33 4.79
CA GLU A 73 -7.22 -16.69 4.28
C GLU A 73 -6.50 -16.71 2.93
N ALA A 74 -6.89 -15.83 2.04
CA ALA A 74 -6.23 -15.73 0.73
C ALA A 74 -4.76 -15.37 0.87
N ALA A 75 -4.41 -14.53 1.83
CA ALA A 75 -3.02 -14.12 2.06
C ALA A 75 -2.14 -15.27 2.50
N LYS A 76 -2.69 -16.27 3.19
CA LYS A 76 -1.93 -17.44 3.63
C LYS A 76 -1.45 -18.29 2.46
N ASP A 77 -2.22 -18.29 1.38
CA ASP A 77 -1.94 -19.11 0.20
C ASP A 77 -1.32 -18.30 -0.94
N ALA A 78 -1.00 -17.04 -0.69
CA ALA A 78 -0.43 -16.20 -1.73
C ALA A 78 1.00 -16.63 -2.05
N ASP A 79 1.20 -17.10 -3.28
CA ASP A 79 2.51 -17.54 -3.74
C ASP A 79 3.40 -16.39 -4.17
N VAL A 80 2.80 -15.32 -4.66
CA VAL A 80 3.56 -14.21 -5.24
C VAL A 80 3.11 -12.91 -4.64
N VAL A 81 4.04 -12.25 -3.97
CA VAL A 81 3.86 -10.88 -3.49
C VAL A 81 4.95 -10.04 -4.14
N GLU A 82 4.56 -9.11 -4.98
CA GLU A 82 5.49 -8.17 -5.54
C GLU A 82 5.49 -6.93 -4.66
N MET A 83 6.65 -6.59 -4.13
CA MET A 83 6.77 -5.48 -3.20
C MET A 83 7.63 -4.38 -3.80
N GLY A 84 7.04 -3.20 -3.95
CA GLY A 84 7.78 -2.01 -4.32
C GLY A 84 8.03 -1.17 -3.08
N ILE A 85 9.28 -0.90 -2.80
CA ILE A 85 9.67 -0.09 -1.66
C ILE A 85 10.43 1.12 -2.18
N LYS A 86 9.92 2.29 -1.84
CA LYS A 86 10.63 3.53 -2.15
C LYS A 86 11.79 3.68 -1.19
N LYS A 87 12.98 3.61 -1.72
CA LYS A 87 14.18 3.66 -0.92
C LYS A 87 14.75 5.08 -0.95
N PRO A 88 14.71 5.80 0.19
CA PRO A 88 15.21 7.17 0.22
C PRO A 88 16.72 7.26 0.04
N HIS A 89 17.46 6.24 0.52
CA HIS A 89 18.89 6.19 0.30
C HIS A 89 19.40 4.75 0.43
N ALA A 90 20.54 4.51 -0.16
CA ALA A 90 21.11 3.17 -0.28
C ALA A 90 21.42 2.51 1.05
N SER A 91 21.88 3.28 2.04
CA SER A 91 22.26 2.69 3.32
C SER A 91 21.10 2.05 4.05
N LEU A 92 19.92 2.65 3.97
CA LEU A 92 18.72 2.05 4.56
C LEU A 92 18.34 0.77 3.83
N PHE A 93 18.37 0.80 2.53
CA PHE A 93 18.10 -0.38 1.73
C PHE A 93 19.06 -1.51 2.05
N SER A 94 20.34 -1.18 2.16
CA SER A 94 21.36 -2.17 2.48
C SER A 94 21.12 -2.85 3.82
N ARG A 95 20.72 -2.09 4.82
CA ARG A 95 20.42 -2.65 6.14
C ARG A 95 19.23 -3.60 6.11
N LEU A 96 18.20 -3.25 5.35
CA LEU A 96 16.98 -4.07 5.27
C LEU A 96 17.23 -5.38 4.52
N PHE A 97 18.11 -5.37 3.54
CA PHE A 97 18.32 -6.52 2.65
C PHE A 97 19.71 -7.11 2.72
N GLY A 98 20.47 -6.75 3.71
CA GLY A 98 21.79 -7.33 3.94
C GLY A 98 22.87 -6.91 2.95
N ARG A 99 22.72 -5.75 2.37
CA ARG A 99 23.67 -5.30 1.35
C ARG A 99 24.23 -3.93 1.63
#